data_a84fa330ef7f59b7a3a76e0c27cebcea
#
_entry.id   a84fa330ef7f59b7a3a76e0c27cebcea
#
_cell.length_a   1.000
_cell.length_b   1.000
_cell.length_c   1.000
_cell.angle_alpha   90.00
_cell.angle_beta   90.00
_cell.angle_gamma   90.00
#
_symmetry.space_group_name_H-M   'P 1'
#
loop_
_entity.id
_entity.type
_entity.pdbx_description
1 polymer ?
#
loop_
_entity_poly.entity_id
_entity_poly.type
_entity_poly.pdbx_seq_one_letter_code
_entity_poly.pdbx_strand_id
1 'polypeptide(L)'
;MNRPVVRIAHSVCPHDCPSTCALDVEVLADGRIGRVHGAKGNDYTDGVICAKVARYADRIHHPDRLTRALLRTGPKGSRQFREIPLAEALDRTAEAFLAAEAFHGPAAVWPYFYAGTMGLVQRDGIERLRHAKRYSRQFSTICTNPAWTGFAAGTGRLAGPDPREMARADCVVIWGTNAVATQVNVMTHAIKARRTRGAKIVAIDVYETETVRQADLGLVLRPGTDAALACAVMHVAFRDGHADRAFMARFADAP
;
A
#
# COMPACT_ATOMS: atom_id res chain seq x y z
N MET A 1 -17.19 -22.82 19.78
CA MET A 1 -18.48 -23.19 19.14
C MET A 1 -18.49 -22.61 17.75
N ASN A 2 -18.76 -23.44 16.74
CA ASN A 2 -18.77 -23.01 15.34
C ASN A 2 -20.09 -22.23 15.11
N ARG A 3 -20.01 -20.89 14.97
CA ARG A 3 -21.20 -20.05 14.75
C ARG A 3 -21.58 -20.12 13.27
N PRO A 4 -22.83 -20.30 12.91
CA PRO A 4 -23.22 -20.41 11.51
C PRO A 4 -23.01 -19.07 10.77
N VAL A 5 -22.55 -19.17 9.53
CA VAL A 5 -22.51 -18.05 8.60
C VAL A 5 -23.93 -17.78 8.09
N VAL A 6 -24.40 -16.55 8.22
CA VAL A 6 -25.76 -16.18 7.81
C VAL A 6 -25.81 -15.46 6.46
N ARG A 7 -24.69 -14.81 6.07
CA ARG A 7 -24.53 -14.18 4.75
C ARG A 7 -23.06 -13.90 4.43
N ILE A 8 -22.79 -13.69 3.15
CA ILE A 8 -21.54 -13.12 2.67
C ILE A 8 -21.76 -11.62 2.38
N ALA A 9 -20.88 -10.79 2.88
CA ALA A 9 -20.86 -9.35 2.58
C ALA A 9 -19.68 -9.03 1.67
N HIS A 10 -19.95 -8.33 0.56
CA HIS A 10 -18.90 -7.86 -0.33
C HIS A 10 -18.21 -6.62 0.25
N SER A 11 -16.89 -6.55 0.11
CA SER A 11 -16.09 -5.46 0.61
C SER A 11 -14.81 -5.30 -0.23
N VAL A 12 -13.97 -4.34 0.13
CA VAL A 12 -12.66 -4.12 -0.47
C VAL A 12 -11.60 -4.04 0.62
N CYS A 13 -10.38 -4.38 0.27
CA CYS A 13 -9.25 -4.27 1.17
C CYS A 13 -8.96 -2.79 1.50
N PRO A 14 -8.84 -2.41 2.79
CA PRO A 14 -8.62 -1.01 3.18
C PRO A 14 -7.16 -0.57 3.13
N HIS A 15 -6.22 -1.44 2.77
CA HIS A 15 -4.81 -1.08 2.66
C HIS A 15 -4.52 -0.24 1.41
N ASP A 16 -3.49 0.58 1.49
CA ASP A 16 -2.92 1.38 0.38
C ASP A 16 -2.08 0.53 -0.59
N CYS A 17 -2.36 -0.73 -0.68
CA CYS A 17 -1.66 -1.68 -1.54
C CYS A 17 -2.25 -1.64 -2.96
N PRO A 18 -1.41 -1.64 -4.02
CA PRO A 18 -1.87 -1.64 -5.42
C PRO A 18 -2.73 -2.85 -5.81
N SER A 19 -2.70 -3.92 -5.02
CA SER A 19 -3.56 -5.09 -5.25
C SER A 19 -5.04 -4.82 -5.10
N THR A 20 -5.45 -3.81 -4.29
CA THR A 20 -6.87 -3.39 -4.12
C THR A 20 -7.87 -4.55 -4.06
N CYS A 21 -7.57 -5.59 -3.27
CA CYS A 21 -8.29 -6.85 -3.30
C CYS A 21 -9.77 -6.70 -3.00
N ALA A 22 -10.61 -7.29 -3.86
CA ALA A 22 -12.03 -7.48 -3.59
C ALA A 22 -12.21 -8.62 -2.57
N LEU A 23 -13.11 -8.42 -1.61
CA LEU A 23 -13.29 -9.30 -0.46
C LEU A 23 -14.72 -9.84 -0.37
N ASP A 24 -14.80 -11.10 0.03
CA ASP A 24 -16.02 -11.76 0.50
C ASP A 24 -15.88 -12.04 2.00
N VAL A 25 -16.72 -11.41 2.81
CA VAL A 25 -16.63 -11.45 4.26
C VAL A 25 -17.80 -12.24 4.83
N GLU A 26 -17.51 -13.29 5.58
CA GLU A 26 -18.53 -14.04 6.30
C GLU A 26 -19.13 -13.21 7.44
N VAL A 27 -20.45 -13.09 7.48
CA VAL A 27 -21.19 -12.51 8.60
C VAL A 27 -21.81 -13.65 9.38
N LEU A 28 -21.50 -13.71 10.68
CA LEU A 28 -21.97 -14.75 11.59
C LEU A 28 -23.33 -14.36 12.19
N ALA A 29 -24.06 -15.34 12.73
CA ALA A 29 -25.39 -15.15 13.31
C ALA A 29 -25.46 -14.12 14.46
N ASP A 30 -24.34 -13.87 15.13
CA ASP A 30 -24.22 -12.87 16.19
C ASP A 30 -23.75 -11.48 15.68
N GLY A 31 -23.70 -11.28 14.37
CA GLY A 31 -23.24 -10.04 13.73
C GLY A 31 -21.73 -9.89 13.65
N ARG A 32 -20.95 -10.81 14.17
CA ARG A 32 -19.49 -10.79 14.04
C ARG A 32 -19.07 -11.17 12.63
N ILE A 33 -17.89 -10.73 12.22
CA ILE A 33 -17.26 -11.23 10.99
C ILE A 33 -16.59 -12.58 11.25
N GLY A 34 -16.77 -13.50 10.33
CA GLY A 34 -16.09 -14.78 10.29
C GLY A 34 -14.80 -14.70 9.45
N ARG A 35 -14.65 -15.60 8.49
CA ARG A 35 -13.48 -15.58 7.59
C ARG A 35 -13.61 -14.46 6.57
N VAL A 36 -12.45 -13.95 6.15
CA VAL A 36 -12.30 -13.04 5.03
C VAL A 36 -11.68 -13.80 3.87
N HIS A 37 -12.35 -13.81 2.75
CA HIS A 37 -11.92 -14.46 1.52
C HIS A 37 -11.69 -13.41 0.42
N GLY A 38 -10.93 -13.76 -0.60
CA GLY A 38 -10.89 -13.00 -1.85
C GLY A 38 -12.15 -13.27 -2.66
N ALA A 39 -12.73 -12.23 -3.24
CA ALA A 39 -13.90 -12.35 -4.09
C ALA A 39 -13.51 -12.94 -5.45
N LYS A 40 -13.98 -14.16 -5.75
CA LYS A 40 -13.69 -14.86 -7.00
C LYS A 40 -14.32 -14.23 -8.24
N GLY A 41 -15.37 -13.45 -8.05
CA GLY A 41 -16.04 -12.73 -9.14
C GLY A 41 -15.29 -11.51 -9.66
N ASN A 42 -14.18 -11.11 -9.01
CA ASN A 42 -13.33 -10.00 -9.46
C ASN A 42 -12.17 -10.53 -10.31
N ASP A 43 -12.14 -10.21 -11.59
CA ASP A 43 -11.17 -10.71 -12.57
C ASP A 43 -9.74 -10.15 -12.40
N TYR A 44 -9.59 -9.03 -11.67
CA TYR A 44 -8.28 -8.47 -11.34
C TYR A 44 -7.60 -9.22 -10.20
N THR A 45 -8.33 -9.55 -9.13
CA THR A 45 -7.77 -10.19 -7.94
C THR A 45 -8.03 -11.70 -7.88
N ASP A 46 -8.97 -12.20 -8.68
CA ASP A 46 -9.27 -13.63 -8.92
C ASP A 46 -9.33 -14.47 -7.63
N GLY A 47 -9.94 -13.92 -6.59
CA GLY A 47 -10.06 -14.54 -5.28
C GLY A 47 -8.78 -14.56 -4.44
N VAL A 48 -7.70 -13.92 -4.88
CA VAL A 48 -6.43 -13.87 -4.15
C VAL A 48 -6.42 -12.73 -3.15
N ILE A 49 -6.04 -13.03 -1.90
CA ILE A 49 -5.76 -12.06 -0.83
C ILE A 49 -4.49 -12.45 -0.08
N CYS A 50 -3.84 -11.47 0.54
CA CYS A 50 -2.66 -11.72 1.34
C CYS A 50 -3.01 -12.26 2.74
N ALA A 51 -2.05 -12.89 3.40
CA ALA A 51 -2.20 -13.45 4.74
C ALA A 51 -2.61 -12.41 5.81
N LYS A 52 -2.26 -11.12 5.62
CA LYS A 52 -2.64 -10.06 6.55
C LYS A 52 -4.16 -9.84 6.56
N VAL A 53 -4.75 -9.74 5.38
CA VAL A 53 -6.19 -9.48 5.21
C VAL A 53 -7.01 -10.71 5.56
N ALA A 54 -6.53 -11.92 5.25
CA ALA A 54 -7.19 -13.17 5.64
C ALA A 54 -7.39 -13.29 7.17
N ARG A 55 -6.56 -12.61 7.97
CA ARG A 55 -6.62 -12.61 9.44
C ARG A 55 -7.31 -11.38 10.04
N TYR A 56 -8.04 -10.61 9.27
CA TYR A 56 -8.70 -9.40 9.80
C TYR A 56 -9.75 -9.70 10.87
N ALA A 57 -10.43 -10.83 10.79
CA ALA A 57 -11.38 -11.26 11.82
C ALA A 57 -10.68 -11.38 13.19
N ASP A 58 -9.49 -12.00 13.23
CA ASP A 58 -8.69 -12.16 14.46
C ASP A 58 -8.35 -10.79 15.06
N ARG A 59 -7.92 -9.83 14.22
CA ARG A 59 -7.59 -8.47 14.65
C ARG A 59 -8.81 -7.72 15.16
N ILE A 60 -9.93 -7.80 14.45
CA ILE A 60 -11.16 -7.07 14.79
C ILE A 60 -11.76 -7.58 16.09
N HIS A 61 -11.69 -8.88 16.31
CA HIS A 61 -12.27 -9.55 17.49
C HIS A 61 -11.24 -9.93 18.57
N HIS A 62 -10.03 -9.38 18.46
CA HIS A 62 -8.98 -9.64 19.45
C HIS A 62 -9.41 -9.13 20.83
N PRO A 63 -9.19 -9.90 21.92
CA PRO A 63 -9.58 -9.49 23.26
C PRO A 63 -8.89 -8.20 23.72
N ASP A 64 -7.64 -7.97 23.30
CA ASP A 64 -6.86 -6.78 23.65
C ASP A 64 -7.15 -5.58 22.75
N ARG A 65 -8.11 -5.69 21.82
CA ARG A 65 -8.46 -4.56 20.98
C ARG A 65 -9.05 -3.44 21.83
N LEU A 66 -8.50 -2.24 21.68
CA LEU A 66 -9.03 -1.04 22.32
C LEU A 66 -10.41 -0.70 21.74
N THR A 67 -11.44 -0.74 22.57
CA THR A 67 -12.83 -0.41 22.22
C THR A 67 -13.33 0.87 22.90
N ARG A 68 -12.50 1.45 23.75
CA ARG A 68 -12.75 2.67 24.52
C ARG A 68 -11.61 3.64 24.34
N ALA A 69 -11.88 4.94 24.51
CA ALA A 69 -10.83 5.92 24.59
C ALA A 69 -10.04 5.77 25.88
N LEU A 70 -8.74 5.98 25.84
CA LEU A 70 -7.85 5.85 26.99
C LEU A 70 -7.19 7.19 27.31
N LEU A 71 -7.27 7.60 28.56
CA LEU A 71 -6.52 8.73 29.10
C LEU A 71 -5.32 8.23 29.91
N ARG A 72 -4.13 8.72 29.56
CA ARG A 72 -2.92 8.41 30.33
C ARG A 72 -2.98 9.07 31.71
N THR A 73 -2.72 8.30 32.76
CA THR A 73 -2.77 8.75 34.16
C THR A 73 -1.40 8.82 34.82
N GLY A 74 -0.39 8.17 34.23
CA GLY A 74 0.97 8.17 34.74
C GLY A 74 1.98 8.90 33.85
N PRO A 75 3.26 8.90 34.20
CA PRO A 75 4.32 9.47 33.40
C PRO A 75 4.38 8.84 31.99
N LYS A 76 4.95 9.56 31.02
CA LYS A 76 5.17 9.02 29.67
C LYS A 76 6.00 7.72 29.76
N GLY A 77 5.51 6.66 29.12
CA GLY A 77 6.16 5.34 29.14
C GLY A 77 5.69 4.40 30.25
N SER A 78 4.95 4.88 31.28
CA SER A 78 4.46 4.06 32.39
C SER A 78 3.39 3.03 32.02
N ARG A 79 2.76 3.18 30.84
CA ARG A 79 1.61 2.37 30.39
C ARG A 79 0.41 2.42 31.34
N GLN A 80 0.30 3.44 32.15
CA GLN A 80 -0.84 3.65 33.05
C GLN A 80 -1.90 4.46 32.33
N PHE A 81 -3.07 3.85 32.12
CA PHE A 81 -4.20 4.45 31.43
C PHE A 81 -5.49 4.14 32.19
N ARG A 82 -6.48 5.04 32.07
CA ARG A 82 -7.86 4.76 32.45
C ARG A 82 -8.78 4.93 31.23
N GLU A 83 -9.85 4.19 31.20
CA GLU A 83 -10.90 4.37 30.19
C GLU A 83 -11.66 5.68 30.45
N ILE A 84 -12.02 6.36 29.36
CA ILE A 84 -12.87 7.56 29.38
C ILE A 84 -13.93 7.46 28.27
N PRO A 85 -15.07 8.15 28.39
CA PRO A 85 -16.02 8.32 27.32
C PRO A 85 -15.36 8.99 26.09
N LEU A 86 -15.80 8.58 24.89
CA LEU A 86 -15.28 9.18 23.65
C LEU A 86 -15.51 10.70 23.60
N ALA A 87 -16.66 11.18 24.07
CA ALA A 87 -16.95 12.61 24.16
C ALA A 87 -15.89 13.36 24.98
N GLU A 88 -15.56 12.84 26.19
CA GLU A 88 -14.49 13.43 27.01
C GLU A 88 -13.14 13.45 26.27
N ALA A 89 -12.82 12.39 25.51
CA ALA A 89 -11.57 12.35 24.74
C ALA A 89 -11.55 13.40 23.64
N LEU A 90 -12.67 13.60 22.94
CA LEU A 90 -12.80 14.62 21.89
C LEU A 90 -12.71 16.04 22.47
N ASP A 91 -13.41 16.31 23.57
CA ASP A 91 -13.38 17.61 24.24
C ASP A 91 -11.96 17.98 24.69
N ARG A 92 -11.26 17.07 25.36
CA ARG A 92 -9.85 17.26 25.75
C ARG A 92 -8.91 17.52 24.58
N THR A 93 -9.14 16.82 23.47
CA THR A 93 -8.34 17.01 22.26
C THR A 93 -8.61 18.39 21.66
N ALA A 94 -9.87 18.80 21.57
CA ALA A 94 -10.25 20.12 21.09
C ALA A 94 -9.70 21.26 21.99
N GLU A 95 -9.82 21.12 23.31
CA GLU A 95 -9.25 22.05 24.28
C GLU A 95 -7.74 22.22 24.12
N ALA A 96 -7.00 21.11 23.92
CA ALA A 96 -5.56 21.16 23.72
C ALA A 96 -5.19 21.89 22.41
N PHE A 97 -5.94 21.68 21.32
CA PHE A 97 -5.73 22.42 20.08
C PHE A 97 -6.03 23.89 20.23
N LEU A 98 -7.16 24.24 20.88
CA LEU A 98 -7.53 25.63 21.11
C LEU A 98 -6.54 26.37 22.04
N ALA A 99 -6.02 25.68 23.05
CA ALA A 99 -4.98 26.24 23.91
C ALA A 99 -3.67 26.50 23.15
N ALA A 100 -3.25 25.57 22.31
CA ALA A 100 -2.06 25.74 21.45
C ALA A 100 -2.25 26.89 20.46
N GLU A 101 -3.43 26.98 19.84
CA GLU A 101 -3.80 28.06 18.93
C GLU A 101 -3.81 29.43 19.63
N ALA A 102 -4.38 29.50 20.81
CA ALA A 102 -4.47 30.77 21.59
C ALA A 102 -3.09 31.26 22.03
N PHE A 103 -2.18 30.34 22.39
CA PHE A 103 -0.86 30.70 22.92
C PHE A 103 0.19 30.92 21.83
N HIS A 104 0.18 30.11 20.77
CA HIS A 104 1.21 30.12 19.74
C HIS A 104 0.70 30.46 18.33
N GLY A 105 -0.61 30.68 18.18
CA GLY A 105 -1.26 30.88 16.88
C GLY A 105 -1.62 29.55 16.19
N PRO A 106 -2.49 29.60 15.17
CA PRO A 106 -3.02 28.39 14.51
C PRO A 106 -1.95 27.54 13.82
N ALA A 107 -0.87 28.14 13.37
CA ALA A 107 0.23 27.40 12.74
C ALA A 107 0.99 26.45 13.68
N ALA A 108 0.81 26.60 15.01
CA ALA A 108 1.39 25.69 16.00
C ALA A 108 0.71 24.31 16.01
N VAL A 109 -0.50 24.21 15.50
CA VAL A 109 -1.19 22.91 15.34
C VAL A 109 -0.85 22.35 13.96
N TRP A 110 -0.15 21.20 13.96
CA TRP A 110 0.26 20.53 12.74
C TRP A 110 -0.32 19.10 12.69
N PRO A 111 -1.44 18.90 11.97
CA PRO A 111 -2.00 17.59 11.77
C PRO A 111 -1.04 16.71 10.96
N TYR A 112 -0.45 15.71 11.61
CA TYR A 112 0.43 14.75 10.97
C TYR A 112 -0.34 13.51 10.57
N PHE A 113 -0.35 13.21 9.27
CA PHE A 113 -1.00 12.02 8.72
C PHE A 113 -0.19 11.49 7.54
N TYR A 114 -0.27 10.21 7.28
CA TYR A 114 0.32 9.63 6.08
C TYR A 114 -0.41 8.34 5.68
N ALA A 115 0.21 7.61 4.71
CA ALA A 115 -0.32 6.39 4.13
C ALA A 115 -0.79 5.35 5.17
N GLY A 116 -1.67 4.49 4.75
CA GLY A 116 -2.32 3.45 5.53
C GLY A 116 -3.66 3.15 4.90
N THR A 117 -4.74 3.37 5.60
CA THR A 117 -6.07 3.29 5.01
C THR A 117 -6.32 4.51 4.13
N MET A 118 -6.25 4.34 2.81
CA MET A 118 -6.21 5.42 1.82
C MET A 118 -7.57 5.80 1.23
N GLY A 119 -8.67 5.48 1.90
CA GLY A 119 -9.99 5.96 1.49
C GLY A 119 -10.05 7.50 1.47
N LEU A 120 -10.67 8.09 0.47
CA LEU A 120 -10.72 9.54 0.27
C LEU A 120 -11.20 10.29 1.53
N VAL A 121 -12.25 9.78 2.17
CA VAL A 121 -12.79 10.40 3.40
C VAL A 121 -11.82 10.27 4.57
N GLN A 122 -11.21 9.11 4.73
CA GLN A 122 -10.31 8.83 5.86
C GLN A 122 -8.99 9.58 5.75
N ARG A 123 -8.37 9.55 4.58
CA ARG A 123 -7.08 10.22 4.33
C ARG A 123 -7.22 11.73 4.38
N ASP A 124 -8.22 12.27 3.71
CA ASP A 124 -8.33 13.72 3.48
C ASP A 124 -9.28 14.40 4.46
N GLY A 125 -9.96 13.64 5.33
CA GLY A 125 -10.90 14.19 6.31
C GLY A 125 -10.29 15.22 7.26
N ILE A 126 -9.02 15.06 7.63
CA ILE A 126 -8.28 15.99 8.50
C ILE A 126 -8.07 17.36 7.85
N GLU A 127 -8.05 17.44 6.52
CA GLU A 127 -7.86 18.68 5.78
C GLU A 127 -9.01 19.66 5.99
N ARG A 128 -10.22 19.20 6.26
CA ARG A 128 -11.35 20.07 6.60
C ARG A 128 -11.08 20.85 7.87
N LEU A 129 -10.59 20.20 8.93
CA LEU A 129 -10.21 20.85 10.17
C LEU A 129 -9.06 21.83 9.93
N ARG A 130 -8.02 21.39 9.21
CA ARG A 130 -6.86 22.21 8.88
C ARG A 130 -7.25 23.51 8.16
N HIS A 131 -8.09 23.42 7.14
CA HIS A 131 -8.56 24.60 6.40
C HIS A 131 -9.43 25.52 7.25
N ALA A 132 -10.39 24.96 8.00
CA ALA A 132 -11.29 25.74 8.84
C ALA A 132 -10.53 26.52 9.92
N LYS A 133 -9.49 25.91 10.50
CA LYS A 133 -8.70 26.47 11.62
C LYS A 133 -7.41 27.14 11.18
N ARG A 134 -7.04 27.09 9.90
CA ARG A 134 -5.75 27.59 9.36
C ARG A 134 -4.54 26.95 10.01
N TYR A 135 -4.64 25.66 10.36
CA TYR A 135 -3.54 24.88 10.91
C TYR A 135 -2.46 24.61 9.88
N SER A 136 -1.25 24.29 10.33
CA SER A 136 -0.10 24.02 9.47
C SER A 136 -0.37 22.88 8.49
N ARG A 137 0.18 23.03 7.28
CA ARG A 137 0.09 22.03 6.22
C ARG A 137 1.25 21.04 6.31
N GLN A 138 0.98 19.77 6.09
CA GLN A 138 1.99 18.76 5.82
C GLN A 138 2.26 18.67 4.32
N PHE A 139 3.54 18.58 3.96
CA PHE A 139 3.95 18.17 2.62
C PHE A 139 4.08 16.66 2.57
N SER A 140 3.26 15.99 1.74
CA SER A 140 3.27 14.54 1.59
C SER A 140 4.39 14.08 0.64
N THR A 141 5.64 14.33 1.01
CA THR A 141 6.82 14.06 0.17
C THR A 141 7.73 12.97 0.74
N ILE A 142 7.21 12.12 1.63
CA ILE A 142 8.06 11.25 2.46
C ILE A 142 8.62 10.04 1.68
N CYS A 143 7.80 9.32 0.90
CA CYS A 143 8.27 8.05 0.32
C CYS A 143 8.24 7.97 -1.22
N THR A 144 7.25 8.51 -1.90
CA THR A 144 7.01 8.22 -3.32
C THR A 144 7.32 9.35 -4.29
N ASN A 145 7.42 10.59 -3.81
CA ASN A 145 7.54 11.75 -4.69
C ASN A 145 8.79 11.74 -5.59
N PRO A 146 10.01 11.40 -5.10
CA PRO A 146 11.17 11.30 -5.98
C PRO A 146 11.01 10.24 -7.07
N ALA A 147 10.43 9.08 -6.73
CA ALA A 147 10.14 8.01 -7.69
C ALA A 147 9.10 8.46 -8.74
N TRP A 148 8.04 9.14 -8.31
CA TRP A 148 7.03 9.70 -9.21
C TRP A 148 7.61 10.77 -10.14
N THR A 149 8.46 11.64 -9.60
CA THR A 149 9.14 12.67 -10.39
C THR A 149 10.02 12.03 -11.47
N GLY A 150 10.84 11.04 -11.10
CA GLY A 150 11.68 10.32 -12.06
C GLY A 150 10.86 9.57 -13.10
N PHE A 151 9.78 8.91 -12.70
CA PHE A 151 8.89 8.21 -13.63
C PHE A 151 8.21 9.19 -14.59
N ALA A 152 7.65 10.29 -14.08
CA ALA A 152 6.98 11.30 -14.91
C ALA A 152 7.96 12.04 -15.85
N ALA A 153 9.22 12.23 -15.43
CA ALA A 153 10.24 12.81 -16.30
C ALA A 153 10.51 11.93 -17.54
N GLY A 154 10.49 10.60 -17.39
CA GLY A 154 10.69 9.67 -18.51
C GLY A 154 9.45 9.36 -19.34
N THR A 155 8.25 9.52 -18.77
CA THR A 155 6.99 9.07 -19.40
C THR A 155 5.97 10.18 -19.65
N GLY A 156 6.23 11.39 -19.18
CA GLY A 156 5.35 12.55 -19.27
C GLY A 156 4.14 12.54 -18.33
N ARG A 157 3.83 11.41 -17.71
CA ARG A 157 2.70 11.27 -16.78
C ARG A 157 2.86 10.08 -15.85
N LEU A 158 2.20 10.15 -14.70
CA LEU A 158 2.15 9.05 -13.74
C LEU A 158 1.02 8.07 -14.13
N ALA A 159 1.29 7.16 -15.05
CA ALA A 159 0.37 6.13 -15.50
C ALA A 159 1.12 4.87 -15.92
N GLY A 160 0.49 3.72 -15.77
CA GLY A 160 0.99 2.43 -16.22
C GLY A 160 -0.09 1.62 -16.96
N PRO A 161 0.27 0.48 -17.56
CA PRO A 161 -0.68 -0.45 -18.16
C PRO A 161 -1.54 -1.14 -17.11
N ASP A 162 -2.60 -1.80 -17.53
CA ASP A 162 -3.39 -2.67 -16.69
C ASP A 162 -2.50 -3.83 -16.16
N PRO A 163 -2.41 -4.03 -14.84
CA PRO A 163 -1.58 -5.10 -14.28
C PRO A 163 -1.92 -6.51 -14.78
N ARG A 164 -3.14 -6.73 -15.28
CA ARG A 164 -3.54 -8.01 -15.89
C ARG A 164 -2.77 -8.31 -17.18
N GLU A 165 -2.24 -7.29 -17.84
CA GLU A 165 -1.41 -7.46 -19.05
C GLU A 165 -0.10 -8.20 -18.78
N MET A 166 0.38 -8.20 -17.52
CA MET A 166 1.53 -9.04 -17.13
C MET A 166 1.35 -10.50 -17.51
N ALA A 167 0.11 -11.02 -17.49
CA ALA A 167 -0.18 -12.39 -17.89
C ALA A 167 0.12 -12.69 -19.37
N ARG A 168 0.34 -11.66 -20.20
CA ARG A 168 0.70 -11.75 -21.62
C ARG A 168 2.20 -11.52 -21.89
N ALA A 169 2.97 -11.17 -20.86
CA ALA A 169 4.40 -10.92 -20.98
C ALA A 169 5.19 -12.22 -21.14
N ASP A 170 6.31 -12.17 -21.86
CA ASP A 170 7.29 -13.24 -21.94
C ASP A 170 8.42 -13.08 -20.91
N CYS A 171 8.57 -11.87 -20.36
CA CYS A 171 9.45 -11.56 -19.24
C CYS A 171 8.77 -10.54 -18.31
N VAL A 172 8.80 -10.83 -17.00
CA VAL A 172 8.29 -9.92 -15.96
C VAL A 172 9.45 -9.55 -15.04
N VAL A 173 9.77 -8.26 -14.98
CA VAL A 173 10.81 -7.73 -14.08
C VAL A 173 10.14 -7.09 -12.87
N ILE A 174 10.42 -7.61 -11.68
CA ILE A 174 9.94 -7.11 -10.39
C ILE A 174 11.12 -6.43 -9.69
N TRP A 175 11.09 -5.12 -9.61
CA TRP A 175 12.22 -4.32 -9.14
C TRP A 175 11.86 -3.48 -7.91
N GLY A 176 12.58 -3.67 -6.81
CA GLY A 176 12.45 -2.89 -5.58
C GLY A 176 11.12 -3.11 -4.85
N THR A 177 10.49 -4.27 -5.04
CA THR A 177 9.25 -4.61 -4.34
C THR A 177 9.18 -6.09 -3.99
N ASN A 178 8.88 -6.37 -2.73
CA ASN A 178 8.60 -7.74 -2.28
C ASN A 178 7.12 -8.10 -2.58
N ALA A 179 6.82 -8.39 -3.84
CA ALA A 179 5.46 -8.60 -4.32
C ALA A 179 4.74 -9.75 -3.62
N VAL A 180 5.45 -10.81 -3.24
CA VAL A 180 4.89 -11.95 -2.47
C VAL A 180 4.27 -11.49 -1.14
N ALA A 181 4.92 -10.54 -0.46
CA ALA A 181 4.46 -10.07 0.85
C ALA A 181 3.54 -8.84 0.79
N THR A 182 3.69 -7.98 -0.23
CA THR A 182 3.08 -6.65 -0.24
C THR A 182 2.16 -6.37 -1.43
N GLN A 183 2.30 -7.13 -2.52
CA GLN A 183 1.54 -6.91 -3.76
C GLN A 183 1.21 -8.27 -4.40
N VAL A 184 0.47 -9.10 -3.69
CA VAL A 184 0.26 -10.51 -4.07
C VAL A 184 -0.30 -10.69 -5.48
N ASN A 185 -1.11 -9.76 -5.99
CA ASN A 185 -1.65 -9.85 -7.34
C ASN A 185 -0.61 -9.63 -8.43
N VAL A 186 0.46 -8.88 -8.18
CA VAL A 186 1.62 -8.81 -9.09
C VAL A 186 2.21 -10.20 -9.28
N MET A 187 2.47 -10.91 -8.18
CA MET A 187 2.97 -12.29 -8.27
C MET A 187 1.97 -13.24 -8.92
N THR A 188 0.67 -13.08 -8.65
CA THR A 188 -0.39 -13.89 -9.30
C THR A 188 -0.33 -13.76 -10.81
N HIS A 189 -0.25 -12.53 -11.34
CA HIS A 189 -0.17 -12.30 -12.80
C HIS A 189 1.17 -12.74 -13.38
N ALA A 190 2.28 -12.52 -12.69
CA ALA A 190 3.61 -12.99 -13.11
C ALA A 190 3.67 -14.54 -13.18
N ILE A 191 3.14 -15.22 -12.15
CA ILE A 191 3.06 -16.69 -12.14
C ILE A 191 2.11 -17.21 -13.24
N LYS A 192 1.01 -16.50 -13.52
CA LYS A 192 0.11 -16.83 -14.62
C LYS A 192 0.84 -16.77 -15.96
N ALA A 193 1.61 -15.71 -16.22
CA ALA A 193 2.46 -15.61 -17.41
C ALA A 193 3.45 -16.79 -17.51
N ARG A 194 4.14 -17.10 -16.41
CA ARG A 194 5.07 -18.25 -16.36
C ARG A 194 4.38 -19.58 -16.71
N ARG A 195 3.21 -19.83 -16.13
CA ARG A 195 2.47 -21.09 -16.35
C ARG A 195 1.88 -21.23 -17.75
N THR A 196 1.39 -20.13 -18.33
CA THR A 196 0.66 -20.17 -19.62
C THR A 196 1.54 -19.90 -20.82
N ARG A 197 2.67 -19.23 -20.63
CA ARG A 197 3.54 -18.77 -21.72
C ARG A 197 5.01 -19.16 -21.56
N GLY A 198 5.40 -19.74 -20.43
CA GLY A 198 6.80 -19.98 -20.11
C GLY A 198 7.59 -18.71 -19.78
N ALA A 199 6.91 -17.61 -19.45
CA ALA A 199 7.53 -16.33 -19.14
C ALA A 199 8.59 -16.45 -18.03
N LYS A 200 9.65 -15.66 -18.15
CA LYS A 200 10.69 -15.56 -17.12
C LYS A 200 10.33 -14.47 -16.11
N ILE A 201 10.58 -14.73 -14.83
CA ILE A 201 10.45 -13.74 -13.77
C ILE A 201 11.85 -13.36 -13.30
N VAL A 202 12.17 -12.08 -13.41
CA VAL A 202 13.38 -11.48 -12.86
C VAL A 202 13.00 -10.67 -11.63
N ALA A 203 13.67 -10.88 -10.51
CA ALA A 203 13.45 -10.07 -9.31
C ALA A 203 14.74 -9.37 -8.88
N ILE A 204 14.65 -8.07 -8.63
CA ILE A 204 15.77 -7.21 -8.26
C ILE A 204 15.42 -6.51 -6.96
N ASP A 205 16.25 -6.69 -5.92
CA ASP A 205 16.01 -6.08 -4.61
C ASP A 205 17.35 -5.86 -3.89
N VAL A 206 17.34 -5.19 -2.75
CA VAL A 206 18.53 -4.92 -1.92
C VAL A 206 18.81 -6.02 -0.89
N TYR A 207 17.94 -7.01 -0.78
CA TYR A 207 18.14 -8.24 0.00
C TYR A 207 17.33 -9.39 -0.59
N GLU A 208 17.65 -10.61 -0.18
CA GLU A 208 16.98 -11.81 -0.67
C GLU A 208 15.56 -11.93 -0.08
N THR A 209 14.59 -11.33 -0.79
CA THR A 209 13.17 -11.44 -0.45
C THR A 209 12.58 -12.76 -0.93
N GLU A 210 11.37 -13.08 -0.46
CA GLU A 210 10.63 -14.24 -0.97
C GLU A 210 10.31 -14.09 -2.48
N THR A 211 10.16 -12.88 -2.96
CA THR A 211 10.00 -12.60 -4.39
C THR A 211 11.26 -12.95 -5.18
N VAL A 212 12.43 -12.59 -4.66
CA VAL A 212 13.73 -12.96 -5.25
C VAL A 212 13.91 -14.47 -5.29
N ARG A 213 13.55 -15.19 -4.22
CA ARG A 213 13.64 -16.67 -4.16
C ARG A 213 12.73 -17.38 -5.16
N GLN A 214 11.58 -16.78 -5.49
CA GLN A 214 10.62 -17.37 -6.44
C GLN A 214 10.89 -16.97 -7.91
N ALA A 215 11.83 -16.07 -8.16
CA ALA A 215 12.21 -15.64 -9.49
C ALA A 215 13.07 -16.69 -10.23
N ASP A 216 13.05 -16.66 -11.56
CA ASP A 216 13.96 -17.44 -12.40
C ASP A 216 15.38 -16.85 -12.37
N LEU A 217 15.48 -15.51 -12.19
CA LEU A 217 16.72 -14.78 -11.97
C LEU A 217 16.50 -13.78 -10.83
N GLY A 218 17.21 -13.98 -9.73
CA GLY A 218 17.25 -13.08 -8.59
C GLY A 218 18.55 -12.27 -8.57
N LEU A 219 18.44 -10.95 -8.46
CA LEU A 219 19.59 -10.05 -8.33
C LEU A 219 19.48 -9.29 -7.02
N VAL A 220 20.50 -9.42 -6.17
CA VAL A 220 20.61 -8.66 -4.92
C VAL A 220 21.66 -7.56 -5.09
N LEU A 221 21.21 -6.30 -4.95
CA LEU A 221 22.03 -5.12 -5.18
C LEU A 221 22.49 -4.50 -3.86
N ARG A 222 23.59 -3.76 -3.91
CA ARG A 222 23.90 -2.80 -2.84
C ARG A 222 22.86 -1.67 -2.85
N PRO A 223 22.31 -1.25 -1.70
CA PRO A 223 21.44 -0.09 -1.65
C PRO A 223 22.05 1.14 -2.36
N GLY A 224 21.24 1.81 -3.18
CA GLY A 224 21.67 2.98 -3.95
C GLY A 224 22.39 2.69 -5.27
N THR A 225 22.45 1.43 -5.73
CA THR A 225 23.09 1.07 -7.02
C THR A 225 22.11 0.70 -8.13
N ASP A 226 20.81 0.88 -7.92
CA ASP A 226 19.75 0.57 -8.89
C ASP A 226 19.97 1.30 -10.22
N ALA A 227 20.31 2.59 -10.17
CA ALA A 227 20.58 3.37 -11.37
C ALA A 227 21.77 2.83 -12.17
N ALA A 228 22.82 2.33 -11.50
CA ALA A 228 23.97 1.73 -12.18
C ALA A 228 23.57 0.44 -12.93
N LEU A 229 22.72 -0.42 -12.31
CA LEU A 229 22.21 -1.59 -12.97
C LEU A 229 21.30 -1.20 -14.16
N ALA A 230 20.44 -0.21 -13.99
CA ALA A 230 19.56 0.27 -15.08
C ALA A 230 20.40 0.76 -16.27
N CYS A 231 21.46 1.56 -16.03
CA CYS A 231 22.40 1.99 -17.07
C CYS A 231 23.11 0.81 -17.74
N ALA A 232 23.52 -0.20 -16.98
CA ALA A 232 24.14 -1.40 -17.53
C ALA A 232 23.20 -2.20 -18.45
N VAL A 233 21.94 -2.34 -18.03
CA VAL A 233 20.91 -2.99 -18.86
C VAL A 233 20.67 -2.21 -20.16
N MET A 234 20.53 -0.89 -20.08
CA MET A 234 20.39 -0.02 -21.25
C MET A 234 21.62 -0.12 -22.17
N HIS A 235 22.83 -0.10 -21.61
CA HIS A 235 24.05 -0.27 -22.38
C HIS A 235 24.05 -1.56 -23.20
N VAL A 236 23.71 -2.68 -22.58
CA VAL A 236 23.63 -3.99 -23.26
C VAL A 236 22.54 -3.96 -24.32
N ALA A 237 21.37 -3.41 -24.05
CA ALA A 237 20.30 -3.30 -25.01
C ALA A 237 20.69 -2.51 -26.27
N PHE A 238 21.44 -1.43 -26.10
CA PHE A 238 21.95 -0.65 -27.25
C PHE A 238 23.10 -1.36 -27.98
N ARG A 239 24.07 -1.89 -27.22
CA ARG A 239 25.24 -2.55 -27.77
C ARG A 239 24.86 -3.76 -28.65
N ASP A 240 23.90 -4.55 -28.18
CA ASP A 240 23.53 -5.83 -28.79
C ASP A 240 22.32 -5.69 -29.78
N GLY A 241 21.88 -4.44 -30.04
CA GLY A 241 20.84 -4.14 -31.03
C GLY A 241 19.41 -4.50 -30.59
N HIS A 242 19.16 -4.60 -29.28
CA HIS A 242 17.83 -4.89 -28.72
C HIS A 242 16.97 -3.63 -28.55
N ALA A 243 17.51 -2.44 -28.73
CA ALA A 243 16.76 -1.20 -28.61
C ALA A 243 15.80 -1.01 -29.81
N ASP A 244 14.53 -0.80 -29.53
CA ASP A 244 13.53 -0.44 -30.55
C ASP A 244 13.68 1.04 -30.97
N ARG A 245 14.52 1.25 -31.97
CA ARG A 245 14.84 2.59 -32.49
C ARG A 245 13.61 3.29 -33.08
N ALA A 246 12.69 2.54 -33.67
CA ALA A 246 11.46 3.11 -34.26
C ALA A 246 10.52 3.63 -33.17
N PHE A 247 10.36 2.86 -32.09
CA PHE A 247 9.62 3.31 -30.91
C PHE A 247 10.29 4.51 -30.26
N MET A 248 11.61 4.48 -30.08
CA MET A 248 12.35 5.58 -29.46
C MET A 248 12.24 6.88 -30.25
N ALA A 249 12.40 6.83 -31.57
CA ALA A 249 12.25 7.99 -32.44
C ALA A 249 10.86 8.66 -32.36
N ARG A 250 9.84 7.90 -31.96
CA ARG A 250 8.48 8.40 -31.84
C ARG A 250 8.11 8.89 -30.44
N PHE A 251 8.67 8.27 -29.40
CA PHE A 251 8.18 8.44 -28.03
C PHE A 251 9.25 8.83 -27.01
N ALA A 252 10.53 8.89 -27.37
CA ALA A 252 11.61 9.29 -26.48
C ALA A 252 12.21 10.64 -26.90
N ASP A 253 12.83 11.33 -25.94
CA ASP A 253 13.46 12.64 -26.17
C ASP A 253 14.76 12.55 -26.96
N ALA A 254 15.42 11.39 -26.90
CA ALA A 254 16.66 11.11 -27.63
C ALA A 254 16.59 9.71 -28.27
N PRO A 255 16.84 9.60 -29.56
CA PRO A 255 16.84 8.33 -30.28
C PRO A 255 18.09 7.48 -29.99
#